data_0f962ba0c0d63a8ff9afd1a7ac8b5860
#
_entry.id   0f962ba0c0d63a8ff9afd1a7ac8b5860
#
_cell.length_a   1.000
_cell.length_b   1.000
_cell.length_c   1.000
_cell.angle_alpha   90.00
_cell.angle_beta   90.00
_cell.angle_gamma   90.00
#
_symmetry.space_group_name_H-M   'P 1'
#
loop_
_entity.id
_entity.type
_entity.pdbx_description
1 polymer ?
#
loop_
_entity_poly.entity_id
_entity_poly.type
_entity_poly.pdbx_seq_one_letter_code
_entity_poly.pdbx_strand_id
1 'polypeptide(L)'
;MKKNDLFIDVSSHNGYDITGILEDMGTQNTIIKVSESTNYLNPCLPAQVEQSNPVGFYHFAWFGGDVAEAEREARYFLDNVPKKVKYLCLDYEDHASGDKQSNTDACIRFMEILKENGYEPIYYSYKPFTLNNIYYEQILAKFPNSLWIAGYGLNDGNADFEYFPTMEGIRWWQYSSNPYDKNIVLLDDEAAKPGWKQNDTGYWYVREDGSYPKDKFEKINDVWYCFDNSGYMLAEQWKKHTDGNWYWFDNSGAMATGWKKIADKWYYFDAEGAMKTGWVKYKDTWYYLDSKNGNMVSNAFIQSADKTGWYYLKEDGTLVDKPEFTVEPEGLITVK
;
A
#
# COMPACT_ATOMS: atom_id res chain seq x y z
N MET A 1 0.85 -12.75 13.50
CA MET A 1 0.08 -12.00 14.51
C MET A 1 -1.06 -11.27 13.85
N LYS A 2 -2.14 -11.00 14.57
CA LYS A 2 -3.31 -10.24 14.11
C LYS A 2 -3.27 -8.83 14.69
N LYS A 3 -3.97 -7.91 14.05
CA LYS A 3 -4.16 -6.56 14.59
C LYS A 3 -4.74 -6.63 16.01
N ASN A 4 -4.20 -5.81 16.90
CA ASN A 4 -4.48 -5.73 18.33
C ASN A 4 -3.95 -6.92 19.18
N ASP A 5 -3.24 -7.89 18.58
CA ASP A 5 -2.48 -8.84 19.40
C ASP A 5 -1.44 -8.08 20.24
N LEU A 6 -1.31 -8.49 21.50
CA LEU A 6 -0.27 -7.99 22.38
C LEU A 6 0.94 -8.92 22.36
N PHE A 7 2.12 -8.37 22.55
CA PHE A 7 3.35 -9.11 22.77
C PHE A 7 4.29 -8.31 23.67
N ILE A 8 5.25 -8.99 24.25
CA ILE A 8 6.34 -8.37 25.02
C ILE A 8 7.66 -8.58 24.29
N ASP A 9 8.57 -7.65 24.45
CA ASP A 9 9.96 -7.90 24.09
C ASP A 9 10.81 -8.03 25.34
N VAL A 10 11.75 -8.96 25.28
CA VAL A 10 12.52 -9.37 26.45
C VAL A 10 14.01 -9.59 26.12
N SER A 11 14.84 -9.35 27.12
CA SER A 11 16.29 -9.53 27.09
C SER A 11 16.81 -10.16 28.40
N SER A 12 18.12 -10.15 28.59
CA SER A 12 18.71 -10.53 29.85
C SER A 12 18.30 -9.65 31.06
N HIS A 13 17.83 -8.42 30.80
CA HIS A 13 17.31 -7.52 31.85
C HIS A 13 16.06 -8.06 32.53
N ASN A 14 15.27 -8.87 31.83
CA ASN A 14 14.06 -9.50 32.38
C ASN A 14 14.35 -10.81 33.13
N GLY A 15 15.60 -11.29 33.08
CA GLY A 15 16.03 -12.52 33.76
C GLY A 15 15.63 -13.80 33.04
N TYR A 16 15.88 -14.92 33.73
CA TYR A 16 15.60 -16.25 33.19
C TYR A 16 14.11 -16.64 33.27
N ASP A 17 13.38 -16.09 34.22
CA ASP A 17 11.96 -16.37 34.42
C ASP A 17 11.12 -15.15 34.03
N ILE A 18 10.35 -15.33 32.96
CA ILE A 18 9.45 -14.31 32.41
C ILE A 18 7.95 -14.69 32.55
N THR A 19 7.65 -15.79 33.26
CA THR A 19 6.28 -16.30 33.37
C THR A 19 5.32 -15.29 33.99
N GLY A 20 5.74 -14.58 35.03
CA GLY A 20 4.94 -13.55 35.67
C GLY A 20 4.63 -12.36 34.75
N ILE A 21 5.57 -11.99 33.86
CA ILE A 21 5.34 -10.93 32.86
C ILE A 21 4.32 -11.39 31.82
N LEU A 22 4.42 -12.64 31.35
CA LEU A 22 3.49 -13.21 30.37
C LEU A 22 2.07 -13.32 30.93
N GLU A 23 1.93 -13.71 32.21
CA GLU A 23 0.65 -13.78 32.90
C GLU A 23 0.00 -12.39 33.06
N ASP A 24 0.78 -11.39 33.48
CA ASP A 24 0.30 -10.02 33.67
C ASP A 24 -0.16 -9.40 32.34
N MET A 25 0.56 -9.66 31.24
CA MET A 25 0.17 -9.22 29.90
C MET A 25 -0.95 -10.01 29.25
N GLY A 26 -1.28 -11.19 29.77
CA GLY A 26 -2.27 -12.08 29.17
C GLY A 26 -1.88 -12.57 27.75
N THR A 27 -0.57 -12.66 27.48
CA THR A 27 -0.05 -13.12 26.16
C THR A 27 1.13 -14.06 26.35
N GLN A 28 1.31 -14.99 25.40
CA GLN A 28 2.51 -15.83 25.31
C GLN A 28 3.45 -15.35 24.18
N ASN A 29 3.05 -14.35 23.40
CA ASN A 29 3.84 -13.87 22.26
C ASN A 29 5.00 -13.01 22.73
N THR A 30 6.21 -13.34 22.23
CA THR A 30 7.45 -12.63 22.59
C THR A 30 8.30 -12.31 21.36
N ILE A 31 9.05 -11.22 21.47
CA ILE A 31 10.24 -10.94 20.65
C ILE A 31 11.44 -10.95 21.62
N ILE A 32 12.42 -11.83 21.40
CA ILE A 32 13.48 -12.08 22.38
C ILE A 32 14.83 -11.63 21.83
N LYS A 33 15.62 -10.89 22.63
CA LYS A 33 17.01 -10.54 22.30
C LYS A 33 17.82 -11.82 22.10
N VAL A 34 18.52 -11.92 20.98
CA VAL A 34 19.50 -12.98 20.74
C VAL A 34 20.89 -12.46 21.00
N SER A 35 21.24 -11.35 20.39
CA SER A 35 22.63 -10.87 20.35
C SER A 35 22.70 -9.34 20.33
N GLU A 36 23.92 -8.86 20.57
CA GLU A 36 24.30 -7.47 20.50
C GLU A 36 25.73 -7.38 19.94
N SER A 37 25.98 -6.50 18.95
CA SER A 37 27.23 -6.49 18.22
C SER A 37 27.60 -7.92 17.74
N THR A 38 28.89 -8.24 17.61
CA THR A 38 29.39 -9.57 17.24
C THR A 38 29.96 -10.35 18.40
N ASN A 39 29.75 -9.92 19.65
CA ASN A 39 30.45 -10.47 20.83
C ASN A 39 29.56 -10.72 22.04
N TYR A 40 28.27 -10.41 21.98
CA TYR A 40 27.33 -10.68 23.08
C TYR A 40 26.17 -11.56 22.63
N LEU A 41 25.87 -12.55 23.48
CA LEU A 41 24.64 -13.37 23.35
C LEU A 41 23.83 -13.26 24.65
N ASN A 42 22.53 -13.19 24.52
CA ASN A 42 21.61 -13.16 25.66
C ASN A 42 21.69 -14.50 26.45
N PRO A 43 22.22 -14.53 27.68
CA PRO A 43 22.33 -15.75 28.42
C PRO A 43 20.98 -16.35 28.85
N CYS A 44 19.91 -15.52 28.89
CA CYS A 44 18.58 -15.93 29.28
C CYS A 44 17.78 -16.51 28.11
N LEU A 45 18.28 -16.38 26.86
CA LEU A 45 17.57 -16.76 25.63
C LEU A 45 16.98 -18.18 25.68
N PRO A 46 17.68 -19.25 26.08
CA PRO A 46 17.11 -20.61 26.09
C PRO A 46 15.91 -20.72 27.02
N ALA A 47 15.99 -20.18 28.23
CA ALA A 47 14.90 -20.24 29.20
C ALA A 47 13.67 -19.40 28.75
N GLN A 48 13.92 -18.21 28.18
CA GLN A 48 12.87 -17.34 27.69
C GLN A 48 12.12 -17.96 26.46
N VAL A 49 12.86 -18.70 25.62
CA VAL A 49 12.27 -19.44 24.47
C VAL A 49 11.40 -20.59 24.93
N GLU A 50 11.77 -21.30 26.00
CA GLU A 50 11.00 -22.42 26.56
C GLU A 50 9.69 -21.96 27.22
N GLN A 51 9.70 -20.78 27.83
CA GLN A 51 8.57 -20.26 28.62
C GLN A 51 7.52 -19.53 27.78
N SER A 52 7.79 -19.23 26.50
CA SER A 52 6.96 -18.35 25.68
C SER A 52 6.70 -18.90 24.29
N ASN A 53 5.95 -18.15 23.51
CA ASN A 53 5.76 -18.38 22.09
C ASN A 53 6.49 -17.29 21.27
N PRO A 54 7.82 -17.44 21.02
CA PRO A 54 8.55 -16.45 20.24
C PRO A 54 7.98 -16.32 18.83
N VAL A 55 7.50 -15.14 18.50
CA VAL A 55 7.03 -14.75 17.16
C VAL A 55 8.16 -14.13 16.34
N GLY A 56 9.21 -13.68 17.03
CA GLY A 56 10.42 -13.12 16.44
C GLY A 56 11.58 -13.08 17.42
N PHE A 57 12.72 -12.66 16.89
CA PHE A 57 13.94 -12.40 17.66
C PHE A 57 14.54 -11.06 17.24
N TYR A 58 15.36 -10.44 18.11
CA TYR A 58 16.02 -9.19 17.79
C TYR A 58 17.51 -9.18 18.09
N HIS A 59 18.19 -8.29 17.38
CA HIS A 59 19.60 -7.98 17.53
C HIS A 59 19.77 -6.50 17.83
N PHE A 60 20.48 -6.15 18.89
CA PHE A 60 20.84 -4.78 19.20
C PHE A 60 22.12 -4.39 18.46
N ALA A 61 22.02 -3.41 17.59
CA ALA A 61 23.06 -3.09 16.63
C ALA A 61 24.07 -2.06 17.14
N TRP A 62 25.35 -2.27 16.78
CA TRP A 62 26.45 -1.38 17.08
C TRP A 62 27.21 -0.88 15.85
N PHE A 63 26.81 -1.24 14.66
CA PHE A 63 27.54 -1.00 13.42
C PHE A 63 27.65 0.49 13.01
N GLY A 64 26.98 1.42 13.70
CA GLY A 64 26.97 2.82 13.29
C GLY A 64 26.48 2.97 11.84
N GLY A 65 27.26 3.66 11.01
CA GLY A 65 26.99 3.77 9.56
C GLY A 65 27.84 2.83 8.70
N ASP A 66 28.48 1.82 9.28
CA ASP A 66 29.39 0.90 8.57
C ASP A 66 28.63 -0.31 8.01
N VAL A 67 28.44 -0.34 6.68
CA VAL A 67 27.74 -1.41 5.95
C VAL A 67 28.43 -2.77 6.14
N ALA A 68 29.76 -2.81 6.18
CA ALA A 68 30.49 -4.07 6.34
C ALA A 68 30.34 -4.63 7.77
N GLU A 69 30.28 -3.75 8.78
CA GLU A 69 29.97 -4.16 10.15
C GLU A 69 28.52 -4.64 10.26
N ALA A 70 27.56 -3.93 9.63
CA ALA A 70 26.17 -4.36 9.60
C ALA A 70 26.02 -5.77 8.97
N GLU A 71 26.78 -6.10 7.94
CA GLU A 71 26.82 -7.46 7.39
C GLU A 71 27.36 -8.49 8.39
N ARG A 72 28.41 -8.16 9.13
CA ARG A 72 28.98 -9.06 10.15
C ARG A 72 27.99 -9.31 11.29
N GLU A 73 27.36 -8.23 11.78
CA GLU A 73 26.36 -8.33 12.85
C GLU A 73 25.12 -9.11 12.40
N ALA A 74 24.62 -8.89 11.17
CA ALA A 74 23.50 -9.65 10.62
C ALA A 74 23.77 -11.16 10.51
N ARG A 75 24.98 -11.53 10.06
CA ARG A 75 25.40 -12.95 10.00
C ARG A 75 25.55 -13.54 11.39
N TYR A 76 26.20 -12.82 12.31
CA TYR A 76 26.31 -13.25 13.69
C TYR A 76 24.96 -13.47 14.36
N PHE A 77 24.00 -12.58 14.11
CA PHE A 77 22.62 -12.74 14.56
C PHE A 77 21.98 -14.01 13.98
N LEU A 78 22.03 -14.21 12.67
CA LEU A 78 21.46 -15.38 11.99
C LEU A 78 22.03 -16.70 12.50
N ASP A 79 23.35 -16.76 12.73
CA ASP A 79 24.04 -17.95 13.22
C ASP A 79 23.59 -18.36 14.65
N ASN A 80 23.01 -17.43 15.40
CA ASN A 80 22.61 -17.64 16.79
C ASN A 80 21.06 -17.62 16.99
N VAL A 81 20.26 -17.51 15.95
CA VAL A 81 18.80 -17.63 16.04
C VAL A 81 18.42 -19.06 16.44
N PRO A 82 17.76 -19.27 17.60
CA PRO A 82 17.62 -20.62 18.18
C PRO A 82 16.60 -21.51 17.46
N LYS A 83 15.64 -20.91 16.77
CA LYS A 83 14.62 -21.63 15.99
C LYS A 83 14.04 -20.76 14.88
N LYS A 84 13.45 -21.38 13.86
CA LYS A 84 12.77 -20.66 12.77
C LYS A 84 11.54 -19.93 13.31
N VAL A 85 11.46 -18.65 13.03
CA VAL A 85 10.34 -17.73 13.30
C VAL A 85 10.01 -16.96 12.04
N LYS A 86 8.96 -16.16 12.07
CA LYS A 86 8.62 -15.29 10.92
C LYS A 86 9.48 -14.03 10.90
N TYR A 87 9.66 -13.37 12.04
CA TYR A 87 10.27 -12.05 12.14
C TYR A 87 11.65 -12.08 12.75
N LEU A 88 12.58 -11.34 12.14
CA LEU A 88 13.85 -10.95 12.78
C LEU A 88 13.94 -9.43 12.76
N CYS A 89 14.30 -8.88 13.93
CA CYS A 89 14.25 -7.45 14.18
C CYS A 89 15.66 -6.87 14.33
N LEU A 90 15.91 -5.79 13.62
CA LEU A 90 17.05 -4.90 13.82
C LEU A 90 16.65 -3.84 14.84
N ASP A 91 17.26 -3.87 16.01
CA ASP A 91 17.13 -2.86 17.04
C ASP A 91 18.30 -1.86 16.88
N TYR A 92 17.97 -0.68 16.32
CA TYR A 92 18.94 0.38 16.03
C TYR A 92 18.49 1.69 16.66
N GLU A 93 18.92 1.92 17.90
CA GLU A 93 18.50 3.06 18.70
C GLU A 93 19.64 3.79 19.40
N ASP A 94 20.88 3.33 19.18
CA ASP A 94 22.10 3.95 19.67
C ASP A 94 23.23 3.82 18.63
N HIS A 95 24.37 4.41 18.91
CA HIS A 95 25.61 4.32 18.12
C HIS A 95 25.50 4.78 16.65
N ALA A 96 24.49 5.59 16.29
CA ALA A 96 24.40 6.15 14.96
C ALA A 96 25.63 7.01 14.63
N SER A 97 26.13 6.88 13.42
CA SER A 97 27.15 7.81 12.91
C SER A 97 26.57 9.21 12.69
N GLY A 98 27.41 10.20 12.45
CA GLY A 98 26.96 11.55 12.08
C GLY A 98 26.40 11.66 10.66
N ASP A 99 26.45 10.59 9.87
CA ASP A 99 25.92 10.55 8.49
C ASP A 99 24.67 9.69 8.41
N LYS A 100 23.55 10.39 8.24
CA LYS A 100 22.21 9.78 8.15
C LYS A 100 22.07 8.80 6.99
N GLN A 101 22.70 9.05 5.82
CA GLN A 101 22.62 8.15 4.68
C GLN A 101 23.41 6.86 4.97
N SER A 102 24.62 6.96 5.50
CA SER A 102 25.43 5.78 5.86
C SER A 102 24.70 4.92 6.90
N ASN A 103 24.06 5.50 7.91
CA ASN A 103 23.24 4.78 8.87
C ASN A 103 22.07 4.04 8.16
N THR A 104 21.39 4.72 7.24
CA THR A 104 20.29 4.14 6.47
C THR A 104 20.72 2.97 5.61
N ASP A 105 21.85 3.12 4.90
CA ASP A 105 22.41 2.08 4.03
C ASP A 105 22.82 0.84 4.84
N ALA A 106 23.43 1.04 6.01
CA ALA A 106 23.81 -0.04 6.92
C ALA A 106 22.57 -0.79 7.46
N CYS A 107 21.53 -0.08 7.89
CA CYS A 107 20.27 -0.69 8.32
C CYS A 107 19.61 -1.48 7.18
N ILE A 108 19.54 -0.89 5.98
CA ILE A 108 18.97 -1.57 4.81
C ILE A 108 19.75 -2.85 4.50
N ARG A 109 21.08 -2.80 4.50
CA ARG A 109 21.91 -3.97 4.21
C ARG A 109 21.73 -5.09 5.23
N PHE A 110 21.68 -4.75 6.51
CA PHE A 110 21.36 -5.69 7.59
C PHE A 110 20.01 -6.39 7.31
N MET A 111 18.96 -5.62 7.03
CA MET A 111 17.61 -6.14 6.77
C MET A 111 17.53 -6.97 5.48
N GLU A 112 18.29 -6.62 4.43
CA GLU A 112 18.40 -7.41 3.21
C GLU A 112 18.92 -8.81 3.50
N ILE A 113 19.98 -8.92 4.31
CA ILE A 113 20.55 -10.22 4.70
C ILE A 113 19.52 -11.08 5.45
N LEU A 114 18.74 -10.50 6.35
CA LEU A 114 17.65 -11.23 7.01
C LEU A 114 16.61 -11.73 5.99
N LYS A 115 16.21 -10.88 5.02
CA LYS A 115 15.27 -11.23 3.97
C LYS A 115 15.79 -12.32 3.04
N GLU A 116 17.06 -12.22 2.61
CA GLU A 116 17.75 -13.22 1.78
C GLU A 116 17.74 -14.61 2.45
N ASN A 117 17.72 -14.67 3.79
CA ASN A 117 17.65 -15.90 4.59
C ASN A 117 16.22 -16.34 4.95
N GLY A 118 15.21 -15.71 4.30
CA GLY A 118 13.81 -16.12 4.38
C GLY A 118 13.09 -15.70 5.66
N TYR A 119 13.48 -14.56 6.24
CA TYR A 119 12.80 -13.92 7.35
C TYR A 119 12.12 -12.63 6.90
N GLU A 120 11.12 -12.18 7.65
CA GLU A 120 10.54 -10.85 7.50
C GLU A 120 11.31 -9.88 8.42
N PRO A 121 12.10 -8.94 7.83
CA PRO A 121 12.89 -8.02 8.63
C PRO A 121 12.02 -6.91 9.20
N ILE A 122 12.28 -6.54 10.45
CA ILE A 122 11.63 -5.42 11.15
C ILE A 122 12.72 -4.47 11.65
N TYR A 123 12.53 -3.18 11.45
CA TYR A 123 13.34 -2.11 12.01
C TYR A 123 12.68 -1.60 13.30
N TYR A 124 13.38 -1.69 14.42
CA TYR A 124 12.97 -1.12 15.70
C TYR A 124 13.83 0.08 16.06
N SER A 125 13.17 1.10 16.58
CA SER A 125 13.77 2.26 17.23
C SER A 125 12.69 3.13 17.87
N TYR A 126 13.08 4.26 18.48
CA TYR A 126 12.14 5.28 18.90
C TYR A 126 12.08 6.44 17.88
N LYS A 127 10.89 7.09 17.79
CA LYS A 127 10.60 8.09 16.75
C LYS A 127 11.65 9.21 16.63
N PRO A 128 12.09 9.90 17.71
CA PRO A 128 13.09 10.97 17.59
C PRO A 128 14.43 10.48 17.01
N PHE A 129 14.90 9.29 17.43
CA PHE A 129 16.15 8.73 16.89
C PHE A 129 16.01 8.41 15.41
N THR A 130 14.92 7.75 15.03
CA THR A 130 14.64 7.41 13.62
C THR A 130 14.63 8.66 12.75
N LEU A 131 13.87 9.69 13.12
CA LEU A 131 13.77 10.93 12.32
C LEU A 131 15.10 11.68 12.20
N ASN A 132 15.95 11.63 13.23
CA ASN A 132 17.23 12.32 13.23
C ASN A 132 18.31 11.56 12.46
N ASN A 133 18.33 10.24 12.52
CA ASN A 133 19.46 9.42 12.09
C ASN A 133 19.19 8.53 10.87
N ILE A 134 17.92 8.37 10.45
CA ILE A 134 17.53 7.41 9.40
C ILE A 134 16.57 8.08 8.40
N TYR A 135 16.79 7.86 7.11
CA TYR A 135 15.81 8.08 6.05
C TYR A 135 14.87 6.86 5.98
N TYR A 136 13.96 6.76 6.94
CA TYR A 136 13.09 5.58 7.11
C TYR A 136 12.20 5.31 5.89
N GLU A 137 11.91 6.32 5.07
CA GLU A 137 11.18 6.17 3.80
C GLU A 137 11.96 5.26 2.81
N GLN A 138 13.30 5.28 2.86
CA GLN A 138 14.13 4.36 2.06
C GLN A 138 14.05 2.93 2.57
N ILE A 139 13.95 2.73 3.90
CA ILE A 139 13.67 1.42 4.48
C ILE A 139 12.29 0.93 4.02
N LEU A 140 11.25 1.76 4.13
CA LEU A 140 9.89 1.40 3.73
C LEU A 140 9.74 1.14 2.22
N ALA A 141 10.55 1.78 1.39
CA ALA A 141 10.58 1.51 -0.06
C ALA A 141 11.04 0.08 -0.38
N LYS A 142 11.91 -0.51 0.44
CA LYS A 142 12.40 -1.90 0.30
C LYS A 142 11.62 -2.90 1.16
N PHE A 143 11.19 -2.49 2.34
CA PHE A 143 10.50 -3.31 3.34
C PHE A 143 9.23 -2.60 3.81
N PRO A 144 8.16 -2.62 3.02
CA PRO A 144 6.90 -1.96 3.38
C PRO A 144 6.34 -2.47 4.70
N ASN A 145 5.82 -1.55 5.52
CA ASN A 145 5.22 -1.89 6.82
C ASN A 145 6.15 -2.68 7.74
N SER A 146 7.42 -2.32 7.80
CA SER A 146 8.46 -3.00 8.59
C SER A 146 8.90 -2.24 9.84
N LEU A 147 8.21 -1.16 10.21
CA LEU A 147 8.61 -0.39 11.38
C LEU A 147 7.95 -0.92 12.66
N TRP A 148 8.77 -1.05 13.68
CA TRP A 148 8.37 -1.22 15.07
C TRP A 148 8.91 0.00 15.83
N ILE A 149 8.02 0.89 16.25
CA ILE A 149 8.42 2.19 16.80
C ILE A 149 7.99 2.30 18.25
N ALA A 150 8.95 2.65 19.11
CA ALA A 150 8.68 3.02 20.47
C ALA A 150 8.19 4.47 20.59
N GLY A 151 7.19 4.66 21.42
CA GLY A 151 6.64 5.97 21.74
C GLY A 151 5.76 5.85 22.98
N TYR A 152 6.26 6.32 24.10
CA TYR A 152 5.61 6.20 25.40
C TYR A 152 4.93 7.51 25.74
N GLY A 153 3.64 7.51 25.96
CA GLY A 153 2.90 8.65 26.49
C GLY A 153 3.26 8.92 27.96
N LEU A 154 2.31 8.66 28.84
CA LEU A 154 2.54 8.73 30.28
C LEU A 154 3.43 7.59 30.82
N ASN A 155 3.68 6.60 29.97
CA ASN A 155 4.43 5.37 30.32
C ASN A 155 3.85 4.65 31.57
N ASP A 156 2.54 4.61 31.67
CA ASP A 156 1.78 4.03 32.79
C ASP A 156 1.35 2.58 32.55
N GLY A 157 1.84 1.97 31.47
CA GLY A 157 1.53 0.61 31.05
C GLY A 157 0.31 0.48 30.15
N ASN A 158 -0.34 1.59 29.78
CA ASN A 158 -1.51 1.62 28.90
C ASN A 158 -1.17 2.13 27.50
N ALA A 159 -1.83 1.56 26.48
CA ALA A 159 -1.72 2.03 25.10
C ALA A 159 -2.62 3.26 24.91
N ASP A 160 -2.07 4.45 25.09
CA ASP A 160 -2.78 5.69 24.82
C ASP A 160 -2.48 6.20 23.41
N PHE A 161 -3.45 6.09 22.52
CA PHE A 161 -3.32 6.46 21.12
C PHE A 161 -3.17 7.99 20.88
N GLU A 162 -3.36 8.84 21.87
CA GLU A 162 -3.02 10.26 21.77
C GLU A 162 -1.49 10.46 21.60
N TYR A 163 -0.70 9.52 22.13
CA TYR A 163 0.77 9.52 22.04
C TYR A 163 1.33 8.59 20.97
N PHE A 164 0.47 8.06 20.12
CA PHE A 164 0.90 7.19 19.02
C PHE A 164 1.95 7.90 18.13
N PRO A 165 3.10 7.27 17.88
CA PRO A 165 4.13 7.85 17.02
C PRO A 165 3.67 7.87 15.57
N THR A 166 3.00 8.97 15.15
CA THR A 166 2.48 9.14 13.80
C THR A 166 3.60 9.12 12.75
N MET A 167 3.87 7.94 12.18
CA MET A 167 4.78 7.69 11.06
C MET A 167 4.11 6.68 10.13
N GLU A 168 4.44 6.72 8.83
CA GLU A 168 3.98 5.70 7.89
C GLU A 168 4.70 4.37 8.13
N GLY A 169 4.05 3.26 7.75
CA GLY A 169 4.67 1.93 7.75
C GLY A 169 4.90 1.29 9.11
N ILE A 170 4.31 1.81 10.19
CA ILE A 170 4.39 1.18 11.50
C ILE A 170 3.53 -0.09 11.50
N ARG A 171 4.18 -1.23 11.72
CA ARG A 171 3.55 -2.52 11.93
C ARG A 171 3.26 -2.77 13.39
N TRP A 172 4.20 -2.40 14.28
CA TRP A 172 4.13 -2.61 15.71
C TRP A 172 4.46 -1.32 16.46
N TRP A 173 3.78 -1.12 17.57
CA TRP A 173 4.01 0.00 18.46
C TRP A 173 4.38 -0.52 19.86
N GLN A 174 5.58 -0.13 20.35
CA GLN A 174 5.93 -0.28 21.74
C GLN A 174 5.40 0.95 22.49
N TYR A 175 4.35 0.75 23.28
CA TYR A 175 3.60 1.84 23.91
C TYR A 175 4.00 2.09 25.36
N SER A 176 4.74 1.19 25.98
CA SER A 176 5.22 1.32 27.34
C SER A 176 6.50 0.51 27.55
N SER A 177 7.34 0.99 28.47
CA SER A 177 8.49 0.27 29.02
C SER A 177 8.39 0.09 30.54
N ASN A 178 7.22 0.36 31.12
CA ASN A 178 7.00 0.31 32.55
C ASN A 178 5.81 -0.63 32.90
N PRO A 179 6.03 -1.64 33.76
CA PRO A 179 7.30 -2.07 34.36
C PRO A 179 8.19 -2.91 33.43
N TYR A 180 7.75 -3.19 32.19
CA TYR A 180 8.44 -3.93 31.15
C TYR A 180 7.90 -3.49 29.77
N ASP A 181 8.57 -3.90 28.70
CA ASP A 181 8.26 -3.48 27.34
C ASP A 181 6.96 -4.12 26.85
N LYS A 182 5.98 -3.27 26.52
CA LYS A 182 4.63 -3.66 26.09
C LYS A 182 4.36 -3.19 24.66
N ASN A 183 3.88 -4.11 23.85
CA ASN A 183 3.71 -3.88 22.43
C ASN A 183 2.33 -4.29 21.92
N ILE A 184 1.88 -3.61 20.86
CA ILE A 184 0.64 -3.90 20.16
C ILE A 184 0.88 -4.02 18.65
N VAL A 185 0.23 -5.00 18.03
CA VAL A 185 0.22 -5.20 16.58
C VAL A 185 -0.80 -4.27 15.94
N LEU A 186 -0.38 -3.49 14.96
CA LEU A 186 -1.23 -2.54 14.24
C LEU A 186 -1.72 -3.06 12.89
N LEU A 187 -0.98 -4.00 12.29
CA LEU A 187 -1.26 -4.56 10.97
C LEU A 187 -1.28 -6.08 11.03
N ASP A 188 -2.35 -6.68 10.50
CA ASP A 188 -2.46 -8.13 10.36
C ASP A 188 -1.37 -8.70 9.44
N ASP A 189 -0.88 -9.89 9.78
CA ASP A 189 0.01 -10.65 8.89
C ASP A 189 -0.66 -11.02 7.56
N GLU A 190 -1.98 -11.22 7.57
CA GLU A 190 -2.75 -11.50 6.36
C GLU A 190 -3.01 -10.28 5.50
N ALA A 191 -3.05 -9.08 6.11
CA ALA A 191 -3.18 -7.82 5.37
C ALA A 191 -1.97 -7.55 4.47
N ALA A 192 -0.81 -8.13 4.78
CA ALA A 192 0.41 -8.01 4.00
C ALA A 192 0.51 -9.01 2.82
N LYS A 193 -0.40 -10.00 2.70
CA LYS A 193 -0.38 -10.93 1.54
C LYS A 193 -0.77 -10.19 0.27
N PRO A 194 -0.03 -10.42 -0.85
CA PRO A 194 -0.38 -9.79 -2.13
C PRO A 194 -1.81 -10.11 -2.59
N GLY A 195 -2.36 -9.24 -3.40
CA GLY A 195 -3.68 -9.42 -3.99
C GLY A 195 -4.73 -8.41 -3.53
N TRP A 196 -5.93 -8.60 -4.03
CA TRP A 196 -7.07 -7.76 -3.70
C TRP A 196 -7.51 -7.93 -2.24
N LYS A 197 -7.78 -6.81 -1.60
CA LYS A 197 -8.29 -6.69 -0.23
C LYS A 197 -9.55 -5.86 -0.24
N GLN A 198 -10.39 -6.05 0.79
CA GLN A 198 -11.64 -5.31 0.97
C GLN A 198 -11.89 -5.03 2.46
N ASN A 199 -12.47 -3.88 2.74
CA ASN A 199 -13.09 -3.54 4.02
C ASN A 199 -14.40 -2.76 3.75
N ASP A 200 -15.00 -2.20 4.79
CA ASP A 200 -16.25 -1.42 4.69
C ASP A 200 -16.12 -0.16 3.83
N THR A 201 -14.90 0.35 3.60
CA THR A 201 -14.64 1.54 2.78
C THR A 201 -14.53 1.20 1.29
N GLY A 202 -13.96 0.03 0.94
CA GLY A 202 -13.78 -0.37 -0.46
C GLY A 202 -12.70 -1.42 -0.67
N TYR A 203 -12.25 -1.52 -1.93
CA TYR A 203 -11.21 -2.44 -2.36
C TYR A 203 -9.87 -1.72 -2.52
N TRP A 204 -8.76 -2.42 -2.19
CA TRP A 204 -7.41 -2.00 -2.54
C TRP A 204 -6.58 -3.21 -2.97
N TYR A 205 -5.44 -2.97 -3.61
CA TYR A 205 -4.55 -4.02 -4.07
C TYR A 205 -3.20 -3.96 -3.40
N VAL A 206 -2.78 -5.06 -2.76
CA VAL A 206 -1.46 -5.20 -2.14
C VAL A 206 -0.54 -5.90 -3.14
N ARG A 207 0.61 -5.28 -3.46
CA ARG A 207 1.64 -5.85 -4.33
C ARG A 207 2.46 -6.91 -3.62
N GLU A 208 3.31 -7.63 -4.37
CA GLU A 208 4.24 -8.63 -3.80
C GLU A 208 5.19 -8.04 -2.75
N ASP A 209 5.55 -6.78 -2.89
CA ASP A 209 6.40 -6.04 -1.96
C ASP A 209 5.66 -5.48 -0.74
N GLY A 210 4.34 -5.76 -0.62
CA GLY A 210 3.47 -5.28 0.45
C GLY A 210 3.00 -3.84 0.27
N SER A 211 3.48 -3.11 -0.75
CA SER A 211 2.99 -1.76 -1.06
C SER A 211 1.62 -1.81 -1.73
N TYR A 212 0.96 -0.67 -1.86
CA TYR A 212 -0.29 -0.51 -2.59
C TYR A 212 -0.33 0.82 -3.36
N PRO A 213 -1.04 0.87 -4.51
CA PRO A 213 -1.11 2.06 -5.34
C PRO A 213 -1.93 3.16 -4.65
N LYS A 214 -1.47 4.43 -4.78
CA LYS A 214 -2.17 5.63 -4.32
C LYS A 214 -2.16 6.69 -5.40
N ASP A 215 -3.29 7.38 -5.60
CA ASP A 215 -3.50 8.47 -6.57
C ASP A 215 -2.89 8.18 -7.95
N LYS A 216 -3.12 6.96 -8.47
CA LYS A 216 -2.58 6.55 -9.76
C LYS A 216 -3.39 5.46 -10.45
N PHE A 217 -3.16 5.34 -11.74
CA PHE A 217 -3.57 4.20 -12.54
C PHE A 217 -2.56 3.06 -12.38
N GLU A 218 -3.04 1.83 -12.28
CA GLU A 218 -2.21 0.64 -12.21
C GLU A 218 -2.82 -0.52 -12.97
N LYS A 219 -1.99 -1.26 -13.71
CA LYS A 219 -2.41 -2.44 -14.47
C LYS A 219 -2.19 -3.69 -13.63
N ILE A 220 -3.27 -4.39 -13.32
CA ILE A 220 -3.27 -5.61 -12.50
C ILE A 220 -3.92 -6.72 -13.32
N ASN A 221 -3.18 -7.82 -13.57
CA ASN A 221 -3.66 -8.94 -14.40
C ASN A 221 -4.28 -8.49 -15.73
N ASP A 222 -3.57 -7.62 -16.46
CA ASP A 222 -3.96 -7.05 -17.75
C ASP A 222 -5.17 -6.11 -17.76
N VAL A 223 -5.74 -5.78 -16.60
CA VAL A 223 -6.83 -4.81 -16.44
C VAL A 223 -6.30 -3.54 -15.77
N TRP A 224 -6.68 -2.38 -16.29
CA TRP A 224 -6.35 -1.09 -15.68
C TRP A 224 -7.37 -0.72 -14.61
N TYR A 225 -6.85 -0.26 -13.47
CA TYR A 225 -7.60 0.27 -12.34
C TYR A 225 -7.08 1.66 -11.98
N CYS A 226 -7.87 2.42 -11.23
CA CYS A 226 -7.42 3.68 -10.64
C CYS A 226 -7.65 3.64 -9.13
N PHE A 227 -6.69 4.19 -8.39
CA PHE A 227 -6.74 4.25 -6.94
C PHE A 227 -6.73 5.70 -6.47
N ASP A 228 -7.49 6.00 -5.43
CA ASP A 228 -7.51 7.31 -4.81
C ASP A 228 -6.24 7.59 -3.96
N ASN A 229 -6.17 8.75 -3.33
CA ASN A 229 -5.04 9.15 -2.48
C ASN A 229 -4.90 8.30 -1.19
N SER A 230 -5.95 7.64 -0.77
CA SER A 230 -5.95 6.69 0.36
C SER A 230 -5.59 5.27 -0.07
N GLY A 231 -5.56 5.00 -1.40
CA GLY A 231 -5.25 3.70 -1.99
C GLY A 231 -6.47 2.82 -2.24
N TYR A 232 -7.69 3.34 -2.13
CA TYR A 232 -8.89 2.59 -2.50
C TYR A 232 -9.15 2.67 -4.01
N MET A 233 -9.58 1.54 -4.58
CA MET A 233 -9.95 1.42 -5.98
C MET A 233 -11.20 2.25 -6.29
N LEU A 234 -11.13 3.04 -7.37
CA LEU A 234 -12.31 3.75 -7.88
C LEU A 234 -13.23 2.77 -8.61
N ALA A 235 -14.54 2.84 -8.33
CA ALA A 235 -15.57 2.07 -8.99
C ALA A 235 -16.80 2.96 -9.26
N GLU A 236 -17.49 2.72 -10.40
CA GLU A 236 -18.62 3.52 -10.88
C GLU A 236 -18.34 5.02 -10.90
N GLN A 237 -17.11 5.41 -11.32
CA GLN A 237 -16.64 6.79 -11.26
C GLN A 237 -15.93 7.23 -12.53
N TRP A 238 -16.09 8.53 -12.84
CA TRP A 238 -15.28 9.24 -13.80
C TRP A 238 -14.00 9.77 -13.15
N LYS A 239 -12.88 9.62 -13.83
CA LYS A 239 -11.60 10.23 -13.43
C LYS A 239 -11.04 11.02 -14.59
N LYS A 240 -10.75 12.31 -14.35
CA LYS A 240 -9.95 13.11 -15.27
C LYS A 240 -8.48 12.87 -14.95
N HIS A 241 -7.71 12.46 -15.94
CA HIS A 241 -6.29 12.22 -15.80
C HIS A 241 -5.47 13.48 -16.15
N THR A 242 -4.20 13.51 -15.78
CA THR A 242 -3.28 14.63 -16.03
C THR A 242 -2.99 14.87 -17.52
N ASP A 243 -3.24 13.87 -18.38
CA ASP A 243 -3.18 13.98 -19.84
C ASP A 243 -4.36 14.78 -20.45
N GLY A 244 -5.32 15.19 -19.60
CA GLY A 244 -6.52 15.94 -20.00
C GLY A 244 -7.71 15.09 -20.39
N ASN A 245 -7.54 13.77 -20.54
CA ASN A 245 -8.60 12.85 -20.94
C ASN A 245 -9.45 12.41 -19.75
N TRP A 246 -10.69 11.97 -20.06
CA TRP A 246 -11.60 11.36 -19.12
C TRP A 246 -11.60 9.85 -19.28
N TYR A 247 -11.64 9.15 -18.13
CA TYR A 247 -11.69 7.70 -18.01
C TYR A 247 -12.89 7.30 -17.14
N TRP A 248 -13.47 6.15 -17.41
CA TRP A 248 -14.53 5.57 -16.59
C TRP A 248 -14.09 4.24 -16.01
N PHE A 249 -14.36 4.04 -14.73
CA PHE A 249 -14.15 2.79 -14.03
C PHE A 249 -15.50 2.19 -13.67
N ASP A 250 -15.75 0.95 -14.10
CA ASP A 250 -17.04 0.31 -13.89
C ASP A 250 -17.20 -0.21 -12.43
N ASN A 251 -18.29 -0.92 -12.14
CA ASN A 251 -18.58 -1.42 -10.80
C ASN A 251 -17.54 -2.44 -10.27
N SER A 252 -16.77 -3.06 -11.16
CA SER A 252 -15.63 -3.92 -10.79
C SER A 252 -14.33 -3.15 -10.60
N GLY A 253 -14.34 -1.83 -10.83
CA GLY A 253 -13.17 -0.97 -10.88
C GLY A 253 -12.36 -1.05 -12.17
N ALA A 254 -12.78 -1.85 -13.14
CA ALA A 254 -12.07 -2.00 -14.40
C ALA A 254 -12.27 -0.75 -15.29
N MET A 255 -11.17 -0.27 -15.89
CA MET A 255 -11.19 0.83 -16.83
C MET A 255 -11.98 0.46 -18.09
N ALA A 256 -12.92 1.30 -18.47
CA ALA A 256 -13.77 1.09 -19.66
C ALA A 256 -12.97 1.25 -20.95
N THR A 257 -13.23 0.37 -21.91
CA THR A 257 -12.80 0.47 -23.32
C THR A 257 -13.97 0.16 -24.24
N GLY A 258 -13.94 0.68 -25.47
CA GLY A 258 -15.03 0.51 -26.42
C GLY A 258 -16.32 1.22 -25.99
N TRP A 259 -17.46 0.71 -26.45
CA TRP A 259 -18.75 1.27 -26.09
C TRP A 259 -19.19 0.90 -24.68
N LYS A 260 -19.61 1.90 -23.90
CA LYS A 260 -20.16 1.73 -22.55
C LYS A 260 -21.41 2.59 -22.37
N LYS A 261 -22.45 2.00 -21.76
CA LYS A 261 -23.65 2.74 -21.36
C LYS A 261 -23.51 3.14 -19.88
N ILE A 262 -23.52 4.45 -19.61
CA ILE A 262 -23.33 5.05 -18.29
C ILE A 262 -24.46 6.02 -18.04
N ALA A 263 -25.24 5.84 -16.98
CA ALA A 263 -26.41 6.68 -16.66
C ALA A 263 -27.30 6.92 -17.88
N ASP A 264 -27.68 5.85 -18.57
CA ASP A 264 -28.53 5.80 -19.77
C ASP A 264 -27.99 6.48 -21.04
N LYS A 265 -26.73 6.96 -21.03
CA LYS A 265 -26.04 7.53 -22.18
C LYS A 265 -24.94 6.62 -22.68
N TRP A 266 -24.73 6.54 -23.99
CA TRP A 266 -23.63 5.80 -24.58
C TRP A 266 -22.39 6.67 -24.70
N TYR A 267 -21.23 6.10 -24.36
CA TYR A 267 -19.89 6.68 -24.50
C TYR A 267 -18.99 5.71 -25.23
N TYR A 268 -17.97 6.23 -25.87
CA TYR A 268 -16.94 5.41 -26.51
C TYR A 268 -15.56 5.76 -25.97
N PHE A 269 -14.83 4.73 -25.58
CA PHE A 269 -13.46 4.81 -25.08
C PHE A 269 -12.52 4.12 -26.08
N ASP A 270 -11.34 4.68 -26.33
CA ASP A 270 -10.33 4.01 -27.15
C ASP A 270 -9.73 2.80 -26.44
N ALA A 271 -8.72 2.17 -27.08
CA ALA A 271 -8.05 1.00 -26.53
C ALA A 271 -7.24 1.32 -25.25
N GLU A 272 -6.82 2.56 -25.11
CA GLU A 272 -6.12 3.11 -23.97
C GLU A 272 -7.08 3.60 -22.86
N GLY A 273 -8.38 3.50 -23.06
CA GLY A 273 -9.42 3.88 -22.10
C GLY A 273 -9.80 5.35 -22.11
N ALA A 274 -9.26 6.15 -23.01
CA ALA A 274 -9.61 7.58 -23.09
C ALA A 274 -10.98 7.79 -23.77
N MET A 275 -11.87 8.55 -23.11
CA MET A 275 -13.16 8.91 -23.66
C MET A 275 -13.01 9.74 -24.94
N LYS A 276 -13.70 9.32 -25.99
CA LYS A 276 -13.69 10.02 -27.27
C LYS A 276 -14.81 11.07 -27.35
N THR A 277 -14.57 12.10 -28.14
CA THR A 277 -15.51 13.14 -28.51
C THR A 277 -15.46 13.38 -30.03
N GLY A 278 -16.49 13.95 -30.60
CA GLY A 278 -16.58 14.17 -32.03
C GLY A 278 -16.88 12.88 -32.82
N TRP A 279 -16.43 12.85 -34.08
CA TRP A 279 -16.70 11.72 -34.98
C TRP A 279 -15.85 10.49 -34.65
N VAL A 280 -16.49 9.34 -34.50
CA VAL A 280 -15.88 8.03 -34.27
C VAL A 280 -16.38 7.03 -35.30
N LYS A 281 -15.46 6.30 -35.95
CA LYS A 281 -15.79 5.18 -36.83
C LYS A 281 -15.61 3.87 -36.06
N TYR A 282 -16.70 3.12 -35.92
CA TYR A 282 -16.69 1.80 -35.29
C TYR A 282 -17.33 0.76 -36.19
N LYS A 283 -16.64 -0.32 -36.53
CA LYS A 283 -17.10 -1.39 -37.43
C LYS A 283 -17.75 -0.84 -38.72
N ASP A 284 -17.00 0.03 -39.39
CA ASP A 284 -17.40 0.71 -40.64
C ASP A 284 -18.59 1.68 -40.55
N THR A 285 -19.15 1.92 -39.39
CA THR A 285 -20.24 2.85 -39.13
C THR A 285 -19.72 4.08 -38.37
N TRP A 286 -20.20 5.25 -38.77
CA TRP A 286 -19.88 6.51 -38.13
C TRP A 286 -20.89 6.87 -37.03
N TYR A 287 -20.38 7.39 -35.93
CA TYR A 287 -21.09 7.91 -34.77
C TYR A 287 -20.54 9.29 -34.41
N TYR A 288 -21.33 10.10 -33.72
CA TYR A 288 -20.88 11.38 -33.20
C TYR A 288 -21.05 11.42 -31.67
N LEU A 289 -19.96 11.71 -30.98
CA LEU A 289 -19.91 11.91 -29.53
C LEU A 289 -19.95 13.41 -29.25
N ASP A 290 -20.81 13.85 -28.33
CA ASP A 290 -20.92 15.26 -27.97
C ASP A 290 -19.55 15.83 -27.57
N SER A 291 -19.20 17.00 -28.12
CA SER A 291 -17.87 17.58 -27.97
C SER A 291 -17.56 18.05 -26.56
N LYS A 292 -18.58 18.26 -25.70
CA LYS A 292 -18.43 18.71 -24.32
C LYS A 292 -18.56 17.56 -23.32
N ASN A 293 -19.54 16.71 -23.54
CA ASN A 293 -19.96 15.71 -22.57
C ASN A 293 -19.51 14.29 -22.94
N GLY A 294 -19.09 14.05 -24.20
CA GLY A 294 -18.62 12.76 -24.70
C GLY A 294 -19.72 11.72 -24.95
N ASN A 295 -20.98 11.99 -24.63
CA ASN A 295 -22.05 11.03 -24.88
C ASN A 295 -22.43 10.98 -26.35
N MET A 296 -22.83 9.80 -26.83
CA MET A 296 -23.32 9.60 -28.19
C MET A 296 -24.54 10.46 -28.45
N VAL A 297 -24.52 11.13 -29.59
CA VAL A 297 -25.65 11.90 -30.12
C VAL A 297 -26.49 11.00 -31.03
N SER A 298 -27.79 11.06 -30.89
CA SER A 298 -28.74 10.30 -31.71
C SER A 298 -29.96 11.13 -32.02
N ASN A 299 -30.69 10.77 -33.09
CA ASN A 299 -31.87 11.45 -33.58
C ASN A 299 -31.66 12.97 -33.72
N ALA A 300 -30.55 13.37 -34.34
CA ALA A 300 -30.10 14.76 -34.39
C ALA A 300 -29.30 15.08 -35.66
N PHE A 301 -29.26 16.38 -35.97
CA PHE A 301 -28.42 16.91 -37.02
C PHE A 301 -27.11 17.48 -36.45
N ILE A 302 -25.99 17.11 -37.05
CA ILE A 302 -24.68 17.64 -36.74
C ILE A 302 -24.19 18.49 -37.91
N GLN A 303 -23.85 19.75 -37.64
CA GLN A 303 -23.33 20.63 -38.68
C GLN A 303 -21.91 20.20 -39.05
N SER A 304 -21.62 20.20 -40.37
CA SER A 304 -20.27 19.96 -40.87
C SER A 304 -19.29 21.03 -40.35
N ALA A 305 -17.99 20.67 -40.21
CA ALA A 305 -16.96 21.56 -39.66
C ALA A 305 -16.80 22.86 -40.49
N ASP A 306 -16.99 22.78 -41.79
CA ASP A 306 -16.97 23.92 -42.74
C ASP A 306 -18.29 24.70 -42.79
N LYS A 307 -19.32 24.27 -42.02
CA LYS A 307 -20.65 24.84 -41.94
C LYS A 307 -21.44 24.84 -43.26
N THR A 308 -21.04 23.99 -44.21
CA THR A 308 -21.69 23.93 -45.53
C THR A 308 -22.86 22.93 -45.61
N GLY A 309 -22.94 22.02 -44.61
CA GLY A 309 -23.94 20.97 -44.60
C GLY A 309 -24.26 20.41 -43.23
N TRP A 310 -25.14 19.42 -43.22
CA TRP A 310 -25.58 18.74 -42.01
C TRP A 310 -25.53 17.23 -42.20
N TYR A 311 -25.12 16.51 -41.17
CA TYR A 311 -25.17 15.06 -41.03
C TYR A 311 -26.35 14.69 -40.14
N TYR A 312 -27.09 13.65 -40.50
CA TYR A 312 -28.19 13.14 -39.69
C TYR A 312 -27.79 11.82 -39.01
N LEU A 313 -28.01 11.74 -37.70
CA LEU A 313 -27.82 10.56 -36.89
C LEU A 313 -29.18 9.96 -36.51
N LYS A 314 -29.35 8.66 -36.76
CA LYS A 314 -30.56 7.90 -36.36
C LYS A 314 -30.72 7.79 -34.85
N GLU A 315 -31.82 7.18 -34.42
CA GLU A 315 -32.11 6.88 -33.03
C GLU A 315 -31.04 5.99 -32.38
N ASP A 316 -30.44 5.06 -33.14
CA ASP A 316 -29.34 4.22 -32.70
C ASP A 316 -27.96 4.90 -32.75
N GLY A 317 -27.89 6.18 -33.10
CA GLY A 317 -26.67 6.99 -33.21
C GLY A 317 -25.89 6.82 -34.50
N THR A 318 -26.32 5.97 -35.42
CA THR A 318 -25.61 5.73 -36.70
C THR A 318 -25.79 6.86 -37.68
N LEU A 319 -24.71 7.19 -38.39
CA LEU A 319 -24.79 8.18 -39.50
C LEU A 319 -25.58 7.61 -40.67
N VAL A 320 -26.52 8.43 -41.20
CA VAL A 320 -27.22 8.15 -42.45
C VAL A 320 -26.39 8.69 -43.61
N ASP A 321 -26.03 7.82 -44.53
CA ASP A 321 -25.22 8.19 -45.70
C ASP A 321 -26.00 9.10 -46.70
N LYS A 322 -27.28 8.81 -46.89
CA LYS A 322 -28.18 9.58 -47.80
C LYS A 322 -29.57 9.69 -47.17
N PRO A 323 -29.77 10.62 -46.21
CA PRO A 323 -31.11 10.77 -45.62
C PRO A 323 -32.11 11.31 -46.60
N GLU A 324 -33.27 10.68 -46.69
CA GLU A 324 -34.45 11.23 -47.40
C GLU A 324 -35.28 12.04 -46.42
N PHE A 325 -35.67 13.24 -46.84
CA PHE A 325 -36.44 14.15 -46.01
C PHE A 325 -37.79 14.42 -46.69
N THR A 326 -38.84 14.55 -45.89
CA THR A 326 -40.12 15.14 -46.28
C THR A 326 -40.24 16.48 -45.54
N VAL A 327 -40.63 17.52 -46.29
CA VAL A 327 -40.98 18.81 -45.71
C VAL A 327 -42.49 18.91 -45.71
N GLU A 328 -43.09 18.92 -44.53
CA GLU A 328 -44.51 19.08 -44.35
C GLU A 328 -44.94 20.54 -44.68
N PRO A 329 -46.26 20.79 -45.04
CA PRO A 329 -46.75 22.13 -45.43
C PRO A 329 -46.44 23.22 -44.40
N GLU A 330 -46.37 22.88 -43.10
CA GLU A 330 -46.07 23.78 -42.02
C GLU A 330 -44.55 23.95 -41.79
N GLY A 331 -43.71 23.35 -42.65
CA GLY A 331 -42.25 23.45 -42.57
C GLY A 331 -41.58 22.43 -41.65
N LEU A 332 -42.31 21.47 -41.08
CA LEU A 332 -41.72 20.35 -40.33
C LEU A 332 -40.93 19.46 -41.29
N ILE A 333 -39.67 19.17 -40.90
CA ILE A 333 -38.80 18.25 -41.63
C ILE A 333 -38.85 16.89 -40.95
N THR A 334 -39.34 15.87 -41.66
CA THR A 334 -39.32 14.48 -41.21
C THR A 334 -38.30 13.67 -42.01
N VAL A 335 -37.55 12.83 -41.33
CA VAL A 335 -36.59 11.90 -41.96
C VAL A 335 -37.29 10.57 -42.18
N LYS A 336 -37.17 10.01 -43.39
CA LYS A 336 -37.71 8.68 -43.74
C LYS A 336 -36.72 7.57 -43.38
#